data_bec4a7ce56979ba0cba9c593f29f1b7c
#
_entry.id   bec4a7ce56979ba0cba9c593f29f1b7c
#
_cell.length_a   1.000
_cell.length_b   1.000
_cell.length_c   1.000
_cell.angle_alpha   90.00
_cell.angle_beta   90.00
_cell.angle_gamma   90.00
#
_symmetry.space_group_name_H-M   'P 1'
#
loop_
_entity.id
_entity.type
_entity.pdbx_description
1 polymer ?
#
loop_
_entity_poly.entity_id
_entity_poly.type
_entity_poly.pdbx_seq_one_letter_code
_entity_poly.pdbx_strand_id
1 'polypeptide(L)'
;MISIDSVVKQYSPSVRIGEVSLDIPTGGITALVGPNGAGKSTILTMIGRLLGIDEGTIEVGGLNVATTKSSELARTLSILRQENHFISRLTVRQLVGFGRFPHSKGRLSAEDEAIIDRYIGFLDLEKLEGRYLDQLSGGQRQRAYVAMVLAQETEYVLLDEPLNNLDIARSVEMMRMLERAAREFSRTIVIVLHDINFAARYASQICALKDGRVAFMGSPEEIMREEVLTDIFDTPVSVVPGPHGPIACYF
;
A
#
# COMPACT_ATOMS: atom_id res chain seq x y z
N MET A 1 -9.32 3.87 11.44
CA MET A 1 -8.02 3.54 12.06
C MET A 1 -7.76 2.06 11.85
N ILE A 2 -6.50 1.66 11.60
CA ILE A 2 -6.05 0.27 11.67
C ILE A 2 -5.29 0.12 12.97
N SER A 3 -5.67 -0.85 13.80
CA SER A 3 -5.00 -1.14 15.08
C SER A 3 -4.41 -2.54 15.02
N ILE A 4 -3.14 -2.65 15.39
CA ILE A 4 -2.39 -3.90 15.48
C ILE A 4 -1.92 -4.02 16.92
N ASP A 5 -2.30 -5.09 17.61
CA ASP A 5 -1.96 -5.32 19.00
C ASP A 5 -1.25 -6.66 19.17
N SER A 6 0.03 -6.57 19.60
CA SER A 6 0.90 -7.70 19.98
C SER A 6 0.94 -8.82 18.93
N VAL A 7 0.93 -8.44 17.62
CA VAL A 7 0.85 -9.39 16.53
C VAL A 7 2.18 -10.09 16.29
N VAL A 8 2.10 -11.42 16.17
CA VAL A 8 3.24 -12.29 15.90
C VAL A 8 2.96 -13.16 14.68
N LYS A 9 3.99 -13.34 13.84
CA LYS A 9 4.04 -14.34 12.78
C LYS A 9 5.33 -15.13 12.85
N GLN A 10 5.21 -16.42 13.09
CA GLN A 10 6.33 -17.37 13.13
C GLN A 10 6.37 -18.14 11.80
N TYR A 11 7.45 -18.01 11.05
CA TYR A 11 7.68 -18.79 9.81
C TYR A 11 8.51 -20.05 10.05
N SER A 12 9.47 -19.96 10.97
CA SER A 12 10.33 -21.06 11.39
C SER A 12 10.86 -20.77 12.80
N PRO A 13 11.55 -21.72 13.46
CA PRO A 13 12.15 -21.45 14.77
C PRO A 13 13.09 -20.24 14.81
N SER A 14 13.69 -19.89 13.67
CA SER A 14 14.65 -18.77 13.54
C SER A 14 14.09 -17.52 12.85
N VAL A 15 12.89 -17.58 12.25
CA VAL A 15 12.30 -16.46 11.50
C VAL A 15 10.96 -16.10 12.13
N ARG A 16 10.95 -15.00 12.84
CA ARG A 16 9.77 -14.46 13.53
C ARG A 16 9.61 -12.97 13.20
N ILE A 17 8.39 -12.56 12.89
CA ILE A 17 7.95 -11.18 12.80
C ILE A 17 7.08 -10.90 14.03
N GLY A 18 7.36 -9.85 14.75
CA GLY A 18 6.64 -9.45 15.97
C GLY A 18 7.55 -9.52 17.22
N GLU A 19 7.07 -9.13 18.31
CA GLU A 19 5.73 -8.63 18.68
C GLU A 19 5.52 -7.22 18.07
N VAL A 20 4.48 -7.03 17.23
CA VAL A 20 4.21 -5.76 16.59
C VAL A 20 2.93 -5.17 17.15
N SER A 21 3.04 -3.93 17.68
CA SER A 21 1.90 -3.11 18.09
C SER A 21 2.04 -1.73 17.44
N LEU A 22 1.02 -1.28 16.71
CA LEU A 22 0.98 0.04 16.09
C LEU A 22 -0.45 0.43 15.71
N ASP A 23 -0.71 1.74 15.71
CA ASP A 23 -1.95 2.32 15.24
C ASP A 23 -1.72 3.19 14.01
N ILE A 24 -2.43 2.90 12.92
CA ILE A 24 -2.40 3.68 11.69
C ILE A 24 -3.63 4.59 11.67
N PRO A 25 -3.45 5.91 11.67
CA PRO A 25 -4.57 6.86 11.68
C PRO A 25 -5.40 6.76 10.40
N THR A 26 -6.66 7.18 10.49
CA THR A 26 -7.54 7.27 9.32
C THR A 26 -7.16 8.47 8.46
N GLY A 27 -7.19 8.28 7.15
CA GLY A 27 -6.90 9.30 6.15
C GLY A 27 -5.40 9.45 5.83
N GLY A 28 -5.12 9.94 4.63
CA GLY A 28 -3.75 10.18 4.17
C GLY A 28 -2.99 8.90 3.79
N ILE A 29 -1.67 9.02 3.75
CA ILE A 29 -0.75 7.93 3.39
C ILE A 29 0.12 7.60 4.60
N THR A 30 0.13 6.35 5.03
CA THR A 30 1.12 5.79 5.97
C THR A 30 2.10 4.91 5.19
N ALA A 31 3.38 5.24 5.23
CA ALA A 31 4.43 4.47 4.59
C ALA A 31 5.05 3.45 5.55
N LEU A 32 5.16 2.20 5.13
CA LEU A 32 5.96 1.17 5.78
C LEU A 32 7.33 1.14 5.11
N VAL A 33 8.40 1.45 5.87
CA VAL A 33 9.79 1.50 5.38
C VAL A 33 10.69 0.59 6.20
N GLY A 34 11.94 0.43 5.78
CA GLY A 34 12.96 -0.37 6.48
C GLY A 34 13.71 -1.33 5.57
N PRO A 35 14.73 -2.02 6.07
CA PRO A 35 15.54 -2.96 5.32
C PRO A 35 14.74 -4.10 4.66
N ASN A 36 15.36 -4.76 3.69
CA ASN A 36 14.79 -5.99 3.13
C ASN A 36 14.72 -7.07 4.21
N GLY A 37 13.62 -7.81 4.26
CA GLY A 37 13.38 -8.82 5.29
C GLY A 37 12.88 -8.27 6.63
N ALA A 38 12.73 -6.95 6.80
CA ALA A 38 12.23 -6.34 8.05
C ALA A 38 10.77 -6.69 8.41
N GLY A 39 10.02 -7.33 7.50
CA GLY A 39 8.63 -7.74 7.75
C GLY A 39 7.55 -6.82 7.19
N LYS A 40 7.90 -5.81 6.37
CA LYS A 40 6.95 -4.84 5.80
C LYS A 40 5.77 -5.50 5.07
N SER A 41 6.05 -6.31 4.05
CA SER A 41 5.03 -7.03 3.27
C SER A 41 4.31 -8.08 4.12
N THR A 42 4.97 -8.66 5.13
CA THR A 42 4.35 -9.58 6.08
C THR A 42 3.25 -8.86 6.87
N ILE A 43 3.56 -7.70 7.46
CA ILE A 43 2.58 -6.91 8.20
C ILE A 43 1.44 -6.49 7.28
N LEU A 44 1.75 -5.97 6.08
CA LEU A 44 0.73 -5.56 5.13
C LEU A 44 -0.20 -6.72 4.74
N THR A 45 0.35 -7.91 4.48
CA THR A 45 -0.44 -9.10 4.11
C THR A 45 -1.24 -9.68 5.28
N MET A 46 -0.78 -9.53 6.53
CA MET A 46 -1.56 -9.85 7.72
C MET A 46 -2.75 -8.90 7.90
N ILE A 47 -2.56 -7.57 7.74
CA ILE A 47 -3.66 -6.60 7.73
C ILE A 47 -4.66 -6.95 6.62
N GLY A 48 -4.18 -7.30 5.42
CA GLY A 48 -5.00 -7.70 4.28
C GLY A 48 -5.66 -9.08 4.40
N ARG A 49 -5.46 -9.81 5.51
CA ARG A 49 -5.93 -11.18 5.74
C ARG A 49 -5.51 -12.19 4.67
N LEU A 50 -4.41 -11.93 3.97
CA LEU A 50 -3.80 -12.89 3.04
C LEU A 50 -2.84 -13.84 3.75
N LEU A 51 -2.39 -13.45 4.94
CA LEU A 51 -1.55 -14.24 5.84
C LEU A 51 -2.20 -14.26 7.23
N GLY A 52 -2.36 -15.45 7.81
CA GLY A 52 -2.86 -15.60 9.18
C GLY A 52 -1.81 -15.18 10.21
N ILE A 53 -2.25 -14.53 11.27
CA ILE A 53 -1.44 -14.23 12.47
C ILE A 53 -1.40 -15.46 13.39
N ASP A 54 -0.34 -15.58 14.18
CA ASP A 54 -0.21 -16.65 15.16
C ASP A 54 -0.59 -16.19 16.57
N GLU A 55 -0.31 -14.91 16.90
CA GLU A 55 -0.69 -14.27 18.17
C GLU A 55 -1.14 -12.83 17.90
N GLY A 56 -1.85 -12.24 18.86
CA GLY A 56 -2.31 -10.85 18.82
C GLY A 56 -3.62 -10.64 18.06
N THR A 57 -3.92 -9.39 17.75
CA THR A 57 -5.14 -9.00 17.01
C THR A 57 -4.87 -7.89 16.01
N ILE A 58 -5.65 -7.88 14.93
CA ILE A 58 -5.67 -6.78 13.95
C ILE A 58 -7.11 -6.33 13.75
N GLU A 59 -7.35 -5.04 13.87
CA GLU A 59 -8.62 -4.41 13.57
C GLU A 59 -8.47 -3.36 12.47
N VAL A 60 -9.41 -3.33 11.52
CA VAL A 60 -9.49 -2.36 10.44
C VAL A 60 -10.88 -1.72 10.47
N GLY A 61 -10.95 -0.40 10.76
CA GLY A 61 -12.22 0.29 10.85
C GLY A 61 -13.15 -0.28 11.93
N GLY A 62 -12.59 -0.82 13.02
CA GLY A 62 -13.34 -1.50 14.08
C GLY A 62 -13.76 -2.93 13.76
N LEU A 63 -13.38 -3.46 12.60
CA LEU A 63 -13.62 -4.86 12.20
C LEU A 63 -12.40 -5.72 12.54
N ASN A 64 -12.57 -6.76 13.34
CA ASN A 64 -11.50 -7.73 13.59
C ASN A 64 -11.23 -8.54 12.32
N VAL A 65 -10.00 -8.45 11.80
CA VAL A 65 -9.59 -9.04 10.52
C VAL A 65 -9.75 -10.57 10.49
N ALA A 66 -9.49 -11.25 11.61
CA ALA A 66 -9.54 -12.71 11.66
C ALA A 66 -10.98 -13.25 11.64
N THR A 67 -11.92 -12.58 12.32
CA THR A 67 -13.28 -13.11 12.57
C THR A 67 -14.36 -12.51 11.69
N THR A 68 -14.14 -11.31 11.12
CA THR A 68 -15.10 -10.64 10.24
C THR A 68 -15.37 -11.44 8.95
N LYS A 69 -16.61 -11.44 8.48
CA LYS A 69 -16.98 -12.10 7.21
C LYS A 69 -16.20 -11.52 6.03
N SER A 70 -15.70 -12.36 5.12
CA SER A 70 -14.90 -11.94 3.97
C SER A 70 -15.60 -10.91 3.08
N SER A 71 -16.92 -11.00 2.91
CA SER A 71 -17.71 -10.06 2.11
C SER A 71 -17.81 -8.66 2.75
N GLU A 72 -17.73 -8.57 4.06
CA GLU A 72 -17.75 -7.31 4.81
C GLU A 72 -16.36 -6.69 4.80
N LEU A 73 -15.33 -7.48 5.13
CA LEU A 73 -13.94 -7.01 5.10
C LEU A 73 -13.54 -6.51 3.70
N ALA A 74 -13.95 -7.20 2.62
CA ALA A 74 -13.67 -6.80 1.24
C ALA A 74 -14.38 -5.51 0.80
N ARG A 75 -15.35 -5.00 1.56
CA ARG A 75 -15.97 -3.67 1.34
C ARG A 75 -15.31 -2.57 2.16
N THR A 76 -14.48 -2.96 3.13
CA THR A 76 -13.78 -2.03 4.03
C THR A 76 -12.32 -1.87 3.62
N LEU A 77 -11.69 -2.94 3.15
CA LEU A 77 -10.26 -3.03 2.88
C LEU A 77 -9.99 -3.64 1.50
N SER A 78 -9.09 -3.00 0.75
CA SER A 78 -8.54 -3.54 -0.50
C SER A 78 -7.02 -3.67 -0.42
N ILE A 79 -6.44 -4.60 -1.17
CA ILE A 79 -5.00 -4.85 -1.18
C ILE A 79 -4.47 -5.10 -2.59
N LEU A 80 -3.37 -4.41 -2.93
CA LEU A 80 -2.53 -4.71 -4.08
C LEU A 80 -1.27 -5.41 -3.60
N ARG A 81 -1.02 -6.63 -4.08
CA ARG A 81 0.20 -7.38 -3.78
C ARG A 81 1.34 -6.97 -4.70
N GLN A 82 2.56 -7.24 -4.28
CA GLN A 82 3.78 -7.01 -5.06
C GLN A 82 3.74 -7.75 -6.41
N GLU A 83 3.31 -9.01 -6.41
CA GLU A 83 3.15 -9.82 -7.61
C GLU A 83 1.68 -10.09 -7.89
N ASN A 84 1.24 -9.71 -9.09
CA ASN A 84 -0.10 -9.93 -9.58
C ASN A 84 -0.03 -10.69 -10.91
N HIS A 85 -0.25 -11.99 -10.86
CA HIS A 85 -0.28 -12.87 -12.03
C HIS A 85 -1.72 -13.22 -12.39
N PHE A 86 -2.16 -12.79 -13.55
CA PHE A 86 -3.43 -13.23 -14.12
C PHE A 86 -3.16 -14.27 -15.20
N ILE A 87 -3.74 -15.44 -15.05
CA ILE A 87 -3.64 -16.54 -16.02
C ILE A 87 -4.44 -16.19 -17.29
N SER A 88 -5.51 -15.42 -17.15
CA SER A 88 -6.38 -15.00 -18.24
C SER A 88 -5.90 -13.70 -18.88
N ARG A 89 -6.04 -13.61 -20.21
CA ARG A 89 -5.74 -12.38 -20.96
C ARG A 89 -6.87 -11.38 -20.77
N LEU A 90 -6.62 -10.35 -19.94
CA LEU A 90 -7.60 -9.34 -19.56
C LEU A 90 -7.30 -8.00 -20.21
N THR A 91 -8.35 -7.27 -20.58
CA THR A 91 -8.23 -5.84 -20.91
C THR A 91 -8.12 -5.00 -19.62
N VAL A 92 -7.65 -3.75 -19.75
CA VAL A 92 -7.62 -2.79 -18.63
C VAL A 92 -9.01 -2.64 -17.99
N ARG A 93 -10.06 -2.44 -18.81
CA ARG A 93 -11.44 -2.29 -18.31
C ARG A 93 -11.90 -3.53 -17.53
N GLN A 94 -11.62 -4.72 -18.05
CA GLN A 94 -11.94 -5.97 -17.36
C GLN A 94 -11.21 -6.09 -16.03
N LEU A 95 -9.91 -5.74 -16.00
CA LEU A 95 -9.13 -5.74 -14.76
C LEU A 95 -9.74 -4.78 -13.72
N VAL A 96 -10.00 -3.52 -14.09
CA VAL A 96 -10.59 -2.54 -13.18
C VAL A 96 -11.96 -3.00 -12.68
N GLY A 97 -12.75 -3.65 -13.55
CA GLY A 97 -14.04 -4.26 -13.20
C GLY A 97 -13.94 -5.34 -12.12
N PHE A 98 -12.81 -6.06 -11.99
CA PHE A 98 -12.63 -6.99 -10.87
C PHE A 98 -12.64 -6.29 -9.50
N GLY A 99 -12.23 -5.03 -9.42
CA GLY A 99 -12.35 -4.25 -8.20
C GLY A 99 -13.80 -4.14 -7.70
N ARG A 100 -14.78 -4.24 -8.59
CA ARG A 100 -16.21 -4.20 -8.21
C ARG A 100 -16.78 -5.53 -7.72
N PHE A 101 -16.00 -6.62 -7.78
CA PHE A 101 -16.49 -7.97 -7.41
C PHE A 101 -17.13 -8.05 -6.02
N PRO A 102 -16.61 -7.43 -4.94
CA PRO A 102 -17.24 -7.45 -3.61
C PRO A 102 -18.65 -6.82 -3.58
N HIS A 103 -18.97 -5.97 -4.53
CA HIS A 103 -20.26 -5.29 -4.66
C HIS A 103 -21.17 -6.00 -5.67
N SER A 104 -20.66 -6.25 -6.88
CA SER A 104 -21.41 -6.78 -8.03
C SER A 104 -21.59 -8.29 -8.06
N LYS A 105 -20.74 -9.05 -7.33
CA LYS A 105 -20.65 -10.52 -7.41
C LYS A 105 -20.51 -11.01 -8.86
N GLY A 106 -19.81 -10.26 -9.70
CA GLY A 106 -19.56 -10.56 -11.11
C GLY A 106 -20.64 -10.09 -12.08
N ARG A 107 -21.70 -9.38 -11.61
CA ARG A 107 -22.74 -8.78 -12.45
C ARG A 107 -22.69 -7.27 -12.27
N LEU A 108 -21.94 -6.59 -13.15
CA LEU A 108 -21.78 -5.16 -13.09
C LEU A 108 -23.11 -4.44 -13.36
N SER A 109 -23.46 -3.48 -12.50
CA SER A 109 -24.57 -2.55 -12.66
C SER A 109 -24.12 -1.31 -13.45
N ALA A 110 -25.03 -0.45 -13.84
CA ALA A 110 -24.69 0.84 -14.45
C ALA A 110 -23.89 1.74 -13.48
N GLU A 111 -24.11 1.62 -12.17
CA GLU A 111 -23.31 2.31 -11.15
C GLU A 111 -21.88 1.77 -11.11
N ASP A 112 -21.70 0.45 -11.18
CA ASP A 112 -20.36 -0.17 -11.22
C ASP A 112 -19.59 0.27 -12.48
N GLU A 113 -20.25 0.34 -13.65
CA GLU A 113 -19.64 0.85 -14.88
C GLU A 113 -19.21 2.31 -14.75
N ALA A 114 -20.01 3.17 -14.14
CA ALA A 114 -19.65 4.57 -13.89
C ALA A 114 -18.47 4.71 -12.92
N ILE A 115 -18.35 3.80 -11.94
CA ILE A 115 -17.19 3.74 -11.03
C ILE A 115 -15.95 3.29 -11.79
N ILE A 116 -16.05 2.29 -12.65
CA ILE A 116 -14.96 1.82 -13.50
C ILE A 116 -14.46 2.96 -14.40
N ASP A 117 -15.37 3.70 -15.07
CA ASP A 117 -15.03 4.86 -15.91
C ASP A 117 -14.29 5.93 -15.10
N ARG A 118 -14.76 6.23 -13.89
CA ARG A 118 -14.13 7.20 -12.98
C ARG A 118 -12.67 6.85 -12.69
N TYR A 119 -12.37 5.60 -12.31
CA TYR A 119 -11.01 5.21 -11.95
C TYR A 119 -10.11 4.97 -13.16
N ILE A 120 -10.65 4.59 -14.31
CA ILE A 120 -9.94 4.59 -15.59
C ILE A 120 -9.48 6.03 -15.93
N GLY A 121 -10.38 7.01 -15.84
CA GLY A 121 -10.04 8.41 -16.07
C GLY A 121 -9.08 8.97 -15.01
N PHE A 122 -9.31 8.66 -13.73
CA PHE A 122 -8.43 9.13 -12.64
C PHE A 122 -6.96 8.69 -12.79
N LEU A 123 -6.72 7.51 -13.36
CA LEU A 123 -5.38 6.93 -13.60
C LEU A 123 -4.87 7.16 -15.05
N ASP A 124 -5.50 8.02 -15.85
CA ASP A 124 -5.14 8.32 -17.24
C ASP A 124 -5.05 7.05 -18.13
N LEU A 125 -6.06 6.19 -18.06
CA LEU A 125 -6.10 4.90 -18.74
C LEU A 125 -7.15 4.83 -19.88
N GLU A 126 -7.89 5.92 -20.19
CA GLU A 126 -9.02 5.93 -21.14
C GLU A 126 -8.59 5.42 -22.52
N LYS A 127 -7.42 5.84 -23.01
CA LYS A 127 -6.89 5.41 -24.31
C LYS A 127 -6.39 3.95 -24.31
N LEU A 128 -6.34 3.33 -23.16
CA LEU A 128 -5.79 1.98 -22.94
C LEU A 128 -6.86 0.99 -22.48
N GLU A 129 -8.09 1.41 -22.20
CA GLU A 129 -9.12 0.59 -21.56
C GLU A 129 -9.43 -0.72 -22.29
N GLY A 130 -9.39 -0.71 -23.62
CA GLY A 130 -9.57 -1.89 -24.47
C GLY A 130 -8.32 -2.71 -24.73
N ARG A 131 -7.12 -2.23 -24.31
CA ARG A 131 -5.86 -2.97 -24.48
C ARG A 131 -5.74 -4.09 -23.47
N TYR A 132 -5.11 -5.17 -23.89
CA TYR A 132 -4.75 -6.26 -22.99
C TYR A 132 -3.56 -5.88 -22.11
N LEU A 133 -3.49 -6.45 -20.90
CA LEU A 133 -2.43 -6.15 -19.92
C LEU A 133 -1.02 -6.48 -20.43
N ASP A 134 -0.88 -7.49 -21.28
CA ASP A 134 0.37 -7.89 -21.91
C ASP A 134 0.88 -6.90 -22.98
N GLN A 135 0.01 -5.99 -23.43
CA GLN A 135 0.33 -4.93 -24.41
C GLN A 135 0.72 -3.59 -23.72
N LEU A 136 0.71 -3.54 -22.40
CA LEU A 136 1.01 -2.34 -21.64
C LEU A 136 2.48 -2.28 -21.23
N SER A 137 3.02 -1.06 -21.14
CA SER A 137 4.28 -0.85 -20.41
C SER A 137 4.12 -1.18 -18.91
N GLY A 138 5.24 -1.42 -18.21
CA GLY A 138 5.20 -1.70 -16.78
C GLY A 138 4.43 -0.64 -15.97
N GLY A 139 4.68 0.65 -16.24
CA GLY A 139 4.00 1.74 -15.57
C GLY A 139 2.50 1.84 -15.91
N GLN A 140 2.11 1.60 -17.17
CA GLN A 140 0.70 1.55 -17.56
C GLN A 140 -0.02 0.39 -16.86
N ARG A 141 0.61 -0.78 -16.82
CA ARG A 141 0.07 -1.96 -16.15
C ARG A 141 -0.06 -1.72 -14.64
N GLN A 142 0.92 -1.08 -14.02
CA GLN A 142 0.87 -0.74 -12.60
C GLN A 142 -0.28 0.23 -12.29
N ARG A 143 -0.50 1.26 -13.13
CA ARG A 143 -1.67 2.14 -13.01
C ARG A 143 -2.99 1.38 -13.11
N ALA A 144 -3.09 0.39 -14.01
CA ALA A 144 -4.29 -0.44 -14.14
C ALA A 144 -4.54 -1.28 -12.88
N TYR A 145 -3.50 -1.83 -12.23
CA TYR A 145 -3.64 -2.53 -10.95
C TYR A 145 -4.10 -1.60 -9.82
N VAL A 146 -3.54 -0.39 -9.74
CA VAL A 146 -3.97 0.61 -8.75
C VAL A 146 -5.42 1.02 -9.03
N ALA A 147 -5.82 1.22 -10.30
CA ALA A 147 -7.21 1.52 -10.67
C ALA A 147 -8.18 0.42 -10.21
N MET A 148 -7.82 -0.86 -10.39
CA MET A 148 -8.61 -2.00 -9.90
C MET A 148 -8.82 -1.93 -8.37
N VAL A 149 -7.76 -1.67 -7.62
CA VAL A 149 -7.84 -1.61 -6.16
C VAL A 149 -8.65 -0.41 -5.68
N LEU A 150 -8.48 0.76 -6.30
CA LEU A 150 -9.26 1.96 -5.97
C LEU A 150 -10.73 1.83 -6.38
N ALA A 151 -11.03 1.14 -7.50
CA ALA A 151 -12.40 0.88 -7.95
C ALA A 151 -13.20 -0.01 -6.98
N GLN A 152 -12.55 -0.69 -6.05
CA GLN A 152 -13.23 -1.40 -4.95
C GLN A 152 -13.92 -0.45 -3.98
N GLU A 153 -13.55 0.85 -3.97
CA GLU A 153 -14.12 1.91 -3.14
C GLU A 153 -14.10 1.63 -1.63
N THR A 154 -13.05 0.97 -1.17
CA THR A 154 -12.83 0.72 0.25
C THR A 154 -12.25 1.94 0.96
N GLU A 155 -12.51 2.09 2.26
CA GLU A 155 -11.91 3.13 3.11
C GLU A 155 -10.39 2.93 3.27
N TYR A 156 -9.95 1.67 3.41
CA TYR A 156 -8.55 1.31 3.60
C TYR A 156 -7.99 0.63 2.34
N VAL A 157 -6.84 1.12 1.88
CA VAL A 157 -6.15 0.65 0.68
C VAL A 157 -4.73 0.25 1.04
N LEU A 158 -4.37 -1.00 0.86
CA LEU A 158 -3.03 -1.53 1.11
C LEU A 158 -2.28 -1.73 -0.20
N LEU A 159 -1.07 -1.20 -0.30
CA LEU A 159 -0.25 -1.27 -1.50
C LEU A 159 1.13 -1.82 -1.18
N ASP A 160 1.44 -3.01 -1.68
CA ASP A 160 2.73 -3.66 -1.48
C ASP A 160 3.67 -3.32 -2.65
N GLU A 161 4.63 -2.43 -2.39
CA GLU A 161 5.66 -1.99 -3.34
C GLU A 161 5.11 -1.54 -4.72
N PRO A 162 4.13 -0.63 -4.79
CA PRO A 162 3.49 -0.26 -6.05
C PRO A 162 4.40 0.53 -6.99
N LEU A 163 5.59 0.95 -6.55
CA LEU A 163 6.58 1.66 -7.36
C LEU A 163 7.62 0.74 -8.01
N ASN A 164 7.60 -0.56 -7.70
CA ASN A 164 8.57 -1.49 -8.25
C ASN A 164 8.52 -1.54 -9.78
N ASN A 165 9.70 -1.58 -10.39
CA ASN A 165 9.90 -1.59 -11.84
C ASN A 165 9.40 -0.31 -12.56
N LEU A 166 9.18 0.78 -11.84
CA LEU A 166 8.92 2.10 -12.40
C LEU A 166 10.20 2.93 -12.43
N ASP A 167 10.38 3.72 -13.48
CA ASP A 167 11.38 4.78 -13.48
C ASP A 167 10.99 5.92 -12.52
N ILE A 168 11.91 6.83 -12.25
CA ILE A 168 11.71 7.94 -11.30
C ILE A 168 10.49 8.79 -11.69
N ALA A 169 10.34 9.12 -12.98
CA ALA A 169 9.23 9.96 -13.43
C ALA A 169 7.87 9.30 -13.18
N ARG A 170 7.77 7.98 -13.49
CA ARG A 170 6.55 7.20 -13.27
C ARG A 170 6.26 6.97 -11.79
N SER A 171 7.31 6.82 -10.97
CA SER A 171 7.16 6.73 -9.51
C SER A 171 6.60 8.02 -8.92
N VAL A 172 7.10 9.18 -9.36
CA VAL A 172 6.56 10.50 -8.95
C VAL A 172 5.11 10.67 -9.40
N GLU A 173 4.78 10.32 -10.66
CA GLU A 173 3.39 10.36 -11.15
C GLU A 173 2.47 9.48 -10.30
N MET A 174 2.87 8.24 -10.02
CA MET A 174 2.10 7.30 -9.20
C MET A 174 1.87 7.84 -7.80
N MET A 175 2.90 8.34 -7.12
CA MET A 175 2.76 8.89 -5.77
C MET A 175 1.82 10.11 -5.73
N ARG A 176 1.87 10.99 -6.75
CA ARG A 176 0.92 12.10 -6.87
C ARG A 176 -0.52 11.62 -7.07
N MET A 177 -0.73 10.56 -7.86
CA MET A 177 -2.06 9.96 -8.02
C MET A 177 -2.57 9.36 -6.71
N LEU A 178 -1.71 8.67 -5.95
CA LEU A 178 -2.07 8.12 -4.65
C LEU A 178 -2.37 9.21 -3.61
N GLU A 179 -1.57 10.27 -3.56
CA GLU A 179 -1.82 11.46 -2.70
C GLU A 179 -3.18 12.10 -3.03
N ARG A 180 -3.47 12.27 -4.33
CA ARG A 180 -4.78 12.76 -4.79
C ARG A 180 -5.90 11.80 -4.39
N ALA A 181 -5.73 10.49 -4.57
CA ALA A 181 -6.73 9.49 -4.18
C ALA A 181 -7.02 9.52 -2.68
N ALA A 182 -5.98 9.62 -1.84
CA ALA A 182 -6.14 9.75 -0.39
C ALA A 182 -6.98 10.98 -0.02
N ARG A 183 -6.71 12.13 -0.66
CA ARG A 183 -7.40 13.39 -0.38
C ARG A 183 -8.80 13.45 -1.00
N GLU A 184 -8.93 13.20 -2.31
CA GLU A 184 -10.18 13.40 -3.07
C GLU A 184 -11.24 12.35 -2.73
N PHE A 185 -10.82 11.11 -2.42
CA PHE A 185 -11.74 10.02 -2.06
C PHE A 185 -11.70 9.67 -0.57
N SER A 186 -11.03 10.48 0.26
CA SER A 186 -10.91 10.29 1.72
C SER A 186 -10.42 8.88 2.08
N ARG A 187 -9.39 8.37 1.37
CA ARG A 187 -8.86 7.02 1.60
C ARG A 187 -7.73 7.04 2.64
N THR A 188 -7.63 5.96 3.38
CA THR A 188 -6.48 5.62 4.22
C THR A 188 -5.60 4.67 3.42
N ILE A 189 -4.44 5.12 2.98
CA ILE A 189 -3.52 4.32 2.16
C ILE A 189 -2.35 3.87 3.02
N VAL A 190 -2.11 2.57 3.11
CA VAL A 190 -0.90 1.99 3.71
C VAL A 190 -0.04 1.45 2.58
N ILE A 191 1.18 1.95 2.44
CA ILE A 191 2.06 1.67 1.32
C ILE A 191 3.43 1.18 1.78
N VAL A 192 3.91 0.09 1.22
CA VAL A 192 5.31 -0.34 1.38
C VAL A 192 6.18 0.40 0.39
N LEU A 193 7.20 1.10 0.89
CA LEU A 193 8.19 1.83 0.11
C LEU A 193 9.60 1.43 0.49
N HIS A 194 10.51 1.38 -0.52
CA HIS A 194 11.95 1.15 -0.27
C HIS A 194 12.71 2.46 -0.09
N ASP A 195 12.27 3.54 -0.74
CA ASP A 195 12.95 4.83 -0.71
C ASP A 195 12.33 5.71 0.37
N ILE A 196 13.14 6.02 1.39
CA ILE A 196 12.75 6.90 2.50
C ILE A 196 12.43 8.33 2.04
N ASN A 197 13.04 8.82 0.96
CA ASN A 197 12.78 10.15 0.43
C ASN A 197 11.37 10.24 -0.19
N PHE A 198 10.90 9.16 -0.86
CA PHE A 198 9.51 9.09 -1.29
C PHE A 198 8.54 9.05 -0.09
N ALA A 199 8.86 8.26 0.93
CA ALA A 199 8.05 8.20 2.14
C ALA A 199 7.96 9.58 2.81
N ALA A 200 9.10 10.25 3.03
CA ALA A 200 9.17 11.57 3.64
C ALA A 200 8.41 12.64 2.85
N ARG A 201 8.36 12.53 1.51
CA ARG A 201 7.71 13.53 0.66
C ARG A 201 6.19 13.37 0.58
N TYR A 202 5.67 12.15 0.64
CA TYR A 202 4.26 11.86 0.30
C TYR A 202 3.44 11.28 1.46
N ALA A 203 4.06 10.68 2.46
CA ALA A 203 3.34 10.13 3.58
C ALA A 203 3.06 11.19 4.66
N SER A 204 1.93 11.04 5.35
CA SER A 204 1.60 11.80 6.56
C SER A 204 2.15 11.13 7.82
N GLN A 205 2.38 9.80 7.74
CA GLN A 205 2.95 8.98 8.81
C GLN A 205 3.92 7.97 8.20
N ILE A 206 5.01 7.67 8.92
CA ILE A 206 5.99 6.67 8.53
C ILE A 206 6.17 5.67 9.68
N CYS A 207 5.99 4.40 9.37
CA CYS A 207 6.32 3.29 10.25
C CYS A 207 7.57 2.59 9.70
N ALA A 208 8.67 2.67 10.42
CA ALA A 208 9.88 1.95 10.08
C ALA A 208 9.95 0.62 10.83
N LEU A 209 10.24 -0.43 10.07
CA LEU A 209 10.40 -1.79 10.58
C LEU A 209 11.86 -2.21 10.48
N LYS A 210 12.36 -2.88 11.52
CA LYS A 210 13.68 -3.48 11.59
C LYS A 210 13.59 -4.80 12.35
N ASP A 211 14.22 -5.84 11.87
CA ASP A 211 14.28 -7.17 12.53
C ASP A 211 12.91 -7.71 12.97
N GLY A 212 11.88 -7.48 12.14
CA GLY A 212 10.51 -7.94 12.41
C GLY A 212 9.77 -7.14 13.47
N ARG A 213 10.23 -5.96 13.87
CA ARG A 213 9.63 -5.10 14.89
C ARG A 213 9.45 -3.67 14.39
N VAL A 214 8.57 -2.91 15.03
CA VAL A 214 8.48 -1.46 14.83
C VAL A 214 9.69 -0.81 15.49
N ALA A 215 10.57 -0.23 14.67
CA ALA A 215 11.70 0.56 15.14
C ALA A 215 11.34 2.03 15.34
N PHE A 216 10.40 2.54 14.53
CA PHE A 216 9.96 3.93 14.61
C PHE A 216 8.52 4.06 14.07
N MET A 217 7.73 4.95 14.67
CA MET A 217 6.43 5.39 14.14
C MET A 217 6.25 6.88 14.44
N GLY A 218 6.01 7.68 13.40
CA GLY A 218 5.86 9.13 13.57
C GLY A 218 5.74 9.88 12.24
N SER A 219 5.86 11.20 12.32
CA SER A 219 5.81 12.07 11.14
C SER A 219 7.10 11.99 10.30
N PRO A 220 7.05 12.43 9.03
CA PRO A 220 8.25 12.58 8.20
C PRO A 220 9.36 13.41 8.86
N GLU A 221 9.02 14.50 9.54
CA GLU A 221 9.98 15.38 10.21
C GLU A 221 10.68 14.67 11.38
N GLU A 222 9.99 13.79 12.07
CA GLU A 222 10.54 13.04 13.21
C GLU A 222 11.48 11.91 12.79
N ILE A 223 11.21 11.24 11.67
CA ILE A 223 12.06 10.14 11.18
C ILE A 223 13.28 10.65 10.39
N MET A 224 13.17 11.80 9.69
CA MET A 224 14.24 12.37 8.85
C MET A 224 15.33 13.03 9.70
N ARG A 225 15.93 12.24 10.59
CA ARG A 225 17.10 12.59 11.42
C ARG A 225 18.20 11.56 11.20
N GLU A 226 19.43 12.01 11.09
CA GLU A 226 20.60 11.19 10.76
C GLU A 226 20.73 9.97 11.69
N GLU A 227 20.57 10.20 12.99
CA GLU A 227 20.65 9.14 14.01
C GLU A 227 19.58 8.07 13.83
N VAL A 228 18.33 8.50 13.59
CA VAL A 228 17.17 7.60 13.41
C VAL A 228 17.33 6.76 12.15
N LEU A 229 17.68 7.40 11.03
CA LEU A 229 17.85 6.70 9.75
C LEU A 229 19.07 5.77 9.76
N THR A 230 20.17 6.19 10.38
CA THR A 230 21.38 5.36 10.54
C THR A 230 21.07 4.11 11.34
N ASP A 231 20.29 4.22 12.42
CA ASP A 231 19.86 3.06 13.21
C ASP A 231 18.92 2.14 12.43
N ILE A 232 17.91 2.71 11.71
CA ILE A 232 16.94 1.89 10.94
C ILE A 232 17.63 1.11 9.82
N PHE A 233 18.55 1.76 9.06
CA PHE A 233 19.11 1.18 7.84
C PHE A 233 20.50 0.56 8.00
N ASP A 234 21.08 0.56 9.20
CA ASP A 234 22.42 0.06 9.49
C ASP A 234 23.51 0.64 8.57
N THR A 235 23.33 1.88 8.16
CA THR A 235 24.29 2.58 7.29
C THR A 235 24.33 4.06 7.65
N PRO A 236 25.49 4.74 7.60
CA PRO A 236 25.55 6.17 7.82
C PRO A 236 24.64 6.92 6.85
N VAL A 237 23.77 7.77 7.39
CA VAL A 237 22.85 8.61 6.61
C VAL A 237 23.05 10.05 7.03
N SER A 238 23.29 10.95 6.07
CA SER A 238 23.23 12.39 6.29
C SER A 238 21.89 12.93 5.83
N VAL A 239 21.40 13.96 6.52
CA VAL A 239 20.13 14.61 6.16
C VAL A 239 20.40 16.06 5.78
N VAL A 240 20.08 16.44 4.56
CA VAL A 240 20.29 17.79 4.04
C VAL A 240 18.97 18.48 3.73
N PRO A 241 18.88 19.82 3.83
CA PRO A 241 17.72 20.57 3.41
C PRO A 241 17.48 20.41 1.89
N GLY A 242 16.25 20.12 1.50
CA GLY A 242 15.82 20.06 0.10
C GLY A 242 14.66 21.02 -0.18
N PRO A 243 14.30 21.21 -1.47
CA PRO A 243 13.27 22.18 -1.88
C PRO A 243 11.85 21.80 -1.40
N HIS A 244 11.65 20.55 -1.00
CA HIS A 244 10.35 20.02 -0.58
C HIS A 244 10.40 19.28 0.76
N GLY A 245 11.38 19.60 1.60
CA GLY A 245 11.64 18.95 2.87
C GLY A 245 13.04 18.33 2.94
N PRO A 246 13.40 17.68 4.06
CA PRO A 246 14.70 17.06 4.23
C PRO A 246 14.91 15.89 3.25
N ILE A 247 16.15 15.70 2.83
CA ILE A 247 16.58 14.63 1.91
C ILE A 247 17.64 13.77 2.62
N ALA A 248 17.40 12.48 2.68
CA ALA A 248 18.36 11.50 3.17
C ALA A 248 19.38 11.15 2.08
N CYS A 249 20.67 11.27 2.42
CA CYS A 249 21.81 10.92 1.58
C CYS A 249 22.58 9.80 2.27
N TYR A 250 22.83 8.69 1.56
CA TYR A 250 23.43 7.47 2.12
C TYR A 250 24.56 6.88 1.24
N PHE A 251 25.31 7.78 0.58
CA PHE A 251 26.52 7.47 -0.21
C PHE A 251 27.50 8.64 -0.19
#